data_c2045a96a7c5c88ba0aa2e089348ae33
#
_entry.id   c2045a96a7c5c88ba0aa2e089348ae33
#
_cell.length_a   1.000
_cell.length_b   1.000
_cell.length_c   1.000
_cell.angle_alpha   90.00
_cell.angle_beta   90.00
_cell.angle_gamma   90.00
#
_symmetry.space_group_name_H-M   'P 1'
#
loop_
_entity.id
_entity.type
_entity.pdbx_description
1 polymer ?
#
loop_
_entity_poly.entity_id
_entity_poly.type
_entity_poly.pdbx_seq_one_letter_code
_entity_poly.pdbx_strand_id
1 'polypeptide(L)'
;MLEKEIAYNVLFTKYQHHATRLVHDLTSDGAPHTIVVLGGDGTLNEVIDGIRYLDKVTLGYIPLGSGNDFARGLGLPTDIHSALEQILSPSHYTAMNVGVLDYENKHRRFVRKYRYRL
;
A
#
# COMPACT_ATOMS: atom_id res chain seq x y z
N MET A 1 11.63 16.71 17.96
CA MET A 1 11.51 15.98 16.71
C MET A 1 11.98 16.84 15.57
N LEU A 2 12.94 16.39 14.83
CA LEU A 2 13.41 17.13 13.68
C LEU A 2 12.36 17.06 12.58
N GLU A 3 11.95 18.21 12.09
CA GLU A 3 11.08 18.27 10.93
C GLU A 3 11.86 17.79 9.70
N LYS A 4 11.31 16.81 9.02
CA LYS A 4 11.87 16.34 7.76
C LYS A 4 11.12 16.99 6.61
N GLU A 5 11.84 17.72 5.79
CA GLU A 5 11.30 18.21 4.53
C GLU A 5 11.32 17.07 3.52
N ILE A 6 10.14 16.62 3.14
CA ILE A 6 9.99 15.54 2.18
C ILE A 6 9.11 16.03 1.04
N ALA A 7 9.63 15.95 -0.16
CA ALA A 7 8.85 16.26 -1.36
C ALA A 7 7.86 15.12 -1.63
N TYR A 8 6.60 15.47 -1.80
CA TYR A 8 5.56 14.49 -2.10
C TYR A 8 4.46 15.09 -2.96
N ASN A 9 3.76 14.23 -3.66
CA ASN A 9 2.57 14.58 -4.42
C ASN A 9 1.36 13.89 -3.81
N VAL A 10 0.24 14.59 -3.74
CA VAL A 10 -1.00 14.03 -3.21
C VAL A 10 -1.97 13.79 -4.37
N LEU A 11 -2.48 12.56 -4.45
CA LEU A 11 -3.49 12.18 -5.42
C LEU A 11 -4.74 11.73 -4.67
N PHE A 12 -5.89 12.30 -5.03
CA PHE A 12 -7.17 11.94 -4.42
C PHE A 12 -7.94 11.01 -5.33
N THR A 13 -8.47 9.93 -4.75
CA THR A 13 -9.38 9.05 -5.48
C THR A 13 -10.77 9.66 -5.53
N LYS A 14 -11.44 9.53 -6.67
CA LYS A 14 -12.75 10.16 -6.91
C LYS A 14 -13.88 9.15 -7.12
N TYR A 15 -13.54 7.89 -7.38
CA TYR A 15 -14.53 6.84 -7.63
C TYR A 15 -13.93 5.48 -7.33
N GLN A 16 -14.77 4.46 -7.29
CA GLN A 16 -14.32 3.09 -7.05
C GLN A 16 -13.34 2.64 -8.16
N HIS A 17 -12.29 1.98 -7.77
CA HIS A 17 -11.18 1.53 -8.64
C HIS A 17 -10.30 2.64 -9.21
N HIS A 18 -10.52 3.90 -8.83
CA HIS A 18 -9.69 5.00 -9.31
C HIS A 18 -8.24 4.88 -8.84
N ALA A 19 -8.02 4.37 -7.61
CA ALA A 19 -6.68 4.17 -7.09
C ALA A 19 -5.87 3.20 -7.95
N THR A 20 -6.48 2.15 -8.47
CA THR A 20 -5.82 1.20 -9.37
C THR A 20 -5.29 1.90 -10.60
N ARG A 21 -6.11 2.74 -11.22
CA ARG A 21 -5.71 3.48 -12.42
C ARG A 21 -4.61 4.48 -12.14
N LEU A 22 -4.74 5.26 -11.05
CA LEU A 22 -3.73 6.24 -10.66
C LEU A 22 -2.38 5.60 -10.43
N VAL A 23 -2.35 4.50 -9.71
CA VAL A 23 -1.12 3.79 -9.39
C VAL A 23 -0.53 3.11 -10.63
N HIS A 24 -1.36 2.54 -11.48
CA HIS A 24 -0.90 1.96 -12.74
C HIS A 24 -0.18 3.00 -13.59
N ASP A 25 -0.77 4.18 -13.76
CA ASP A 25 -0.16 5.25 -14.53
C ASP A 25 1.13 5.76 -13.88
N LEU A 26 1.12 5.94 -12.56
CA LEU A 26 2.28 6.40 -11.81
C LEU A 26 3.46 5.44 -11.91
N THR A 27 3.21 4.14 -11.85
CA THR A 27 4.27 3.12 -11.83
C THR A 27 4.66 2.61 -13.22
N SER A 28 4.07 3.16 -14.27
CA SER A 28 4.33 2.71 -15.65
C SER A 28 5.73 3.05 -16.15
N ASP A 29 6.42 3.96 -15.50
CA ASP A 29 7.78 4.37 -15.86
C ASP A 29 8.85 3.32 -15.49
N GLY A 30 8.51 2.30 -14.71
CA GLY A 30 9.45 1.28 -14.26
C GLY A 30 10.46 1.76 -13.23
N ALA A 31 10.34 2.99 -12.74
CA ALA A 31 11.23 3.54 -11.72
C ALA A 31 10.76 3.12 -10.31
N PRO A 32 11.67 3.16 -9.32
CA PRO A 32 11.27 2.95 -7.93
C PRO A 32 10.33 4.06 -7.44
N HIS A 33 9.29 3.66 -6.73
CA HIS A 33 8.33 4.59 -6.11
C HIS A 33 8.06 4.19 -4.68
N THR A 34 7.88 5.18 -3.82
CA THR A 34 7.33 5.00 -2.49
C THR A 34 5.92 5.59 -2.49
N ILE A 35 4.94 4.76 -2.21
CA ILE A 35 3.53 5.14 -2.22
C ILE A 35 2.99 5.00 -0.81
N VAL A 36 2.44 6.10 -0.29
CA VAL A 36 1.76 6.09 1.00
C VAL A 36 0.26 6.10 0.75
N VAL A 37 -0.41 5.09 1.26
CA VAL A 37 -1.85 4.92 1.10
C VAL A 37 -2.56 5.37 2.37
N LEU A 38 -3.50 6.31 2.22
CA LEU A 38 -4.40 6.72 3.29
C LEU A 38 -5.80 6.22 2.93
N GLY A 39 -6.34 5.33 3.72
CA GLY A 39 -7.67 4.79 3.45
C GLY A 39 -7.92 3.48 4.17
N GLY A 40 -8.95 2.79 3.76
CA GLY A 40 -9.27 1.47 4.27
C GLY A 40 -8.62 0.35 3.47
N ASP A 41 -8.92 -0.88 3.86
CA ASP A 41 -8.34 -2.07 3.23
C ASP A 41 -8.72 -2.18 1.75
N GLY A 42 -9.91 -1.73 1.37
CA GLY A 42 -10.33 -1.71 -0.03
C GLY A 42 -9.46 -0.80 -0.89
N THR A 43 -9.14 0.39 -0.41
CA THR A 43 -8.26 1.32 -1.12
C THR A 43 -6.86 0.74 -1.25
N LEU A 44 -6.35 0.12 -0.20
CA LEU A 44 -5.05 -0.53 -0.24
C LEU A 44 -5.01 -1.64 -1.30
N ASN A 45 -6.04 -2.47 -1.37
CA ASN A 45 -6.14 -3.52 -2.38
C ASN A 45 -6.17 -2.94 -3.79
N GLU A 46 -6.88 -1.85 -4.00
CA GLU A 46 -6.90 -1.16 -5.30
C GLU A 46 -5.51 -0.63 -5.69
N VAL A 47 -4.78 -0.07 -4.74
CA VAL A 47 -3.42 0.41 -4.98
C VAL A 47 -2.51 -0.75 -5.40
N ILE A 48 -2.54 -1.85 -4.67
CA ILE A 48 -1.71 -3.02 -4.96
C ILE A 48 -2.06 -3.60 -6.33
N ASP A 49 -3.33 -3.62 -6.67
CA ASP A 49 -3.81 -4.12 -7.96
C ASP A 49 -3.29 -3.27 -9.14
N GLY A 50 -3.02 -2.00 -8.90
CA GLY A 50 -2.53 -1.08 -9.91
C GLY A 50 -1.01 -1.06 -10.10
N ILE A 51 -0.24 -1.58 -9.17
CA ILE A 51 1.22 -1.53 -9.26
C ILE A 51 1.70 -2.34 -10.46
N ARG A 52 2.40 -1.69 -11.37
CA ARG A 52 2.91 -2.36 -12.56
C ARG A 52 4.15 -3.21 -12.28
N TYR A 53 5.08 -2.68 -11.48
CA TYR A 53 6.32 -3.36 -11.14
C TYR A 53 6.41 -3.49 -9.63
N LEU A 54 5.97 -4.63 -9.10
CA LEU A 54 5.85 -4.85 -7.65
C LEU A 54 7.19 -4.74 -6.93
N ASP A 55 8.27 -5.17 -7.53
CA ASP A 55 9.61 -5.14 -6.95
C ASP A 55 10.19 -3.72 -6.85
N LYS A 56 9.58 -2.75 -7.52
CA LYS A 56 10.02 -1.35 -7.55
C LYS A 56 9.26 -0.45 -6.58
N VAL A 57 8.25 -0.97 -5.89
CA VAL A 57 7.37 -0.15 -5.07
C VAL A 57 7.53 -0.50 -3.60
N THR A 58 7.70 0.54 -2.80
CA THR A 58 7.61 0.46 -1.33
C THR A 58 6.31 1.10 -0.90
N LEU A 59 5.53 0.40 -0.09
CA LEU A 59 4.25 0.88 0.41
C LEU A 59 4.34 1.28 1.87
N GLY A 60 3.81 2.46 2.18
CA GLY A 60 3.44 2.85 3.52
C GLY A 60 1.93 2.87 3.63
N TYR A 61 1.39 2.49 4.77
CA TYR A 61 -0.06 2.41 4.95
C TYR A 61 -0.49 3.16 6.20
N ILE A 62 -1.40 4.12 6.02
CA ILE A 62 -2.07 4.82 7.10
C ILE A 62 -3.54 4.41 7.06
N PRO A 63 -3.96 3.50 7.95
CA PRO A 63 -5.33 3.00 7.92
C PRO A 63 -6.31 4.05 8.47
N LEU A 64 -7.34 4.35 7.69
CA LEU A 64 -8.42 5.26 8.05
C LEU A 64 -9.76 4.56 8.20
N GLY A 65 -9.81 3.27 7.88
CA GLY A 65 -11.04 2.48 7.96
C GLY A 65 -11.33 1.99 9.38
N SER A 66 -12.51 1.45 9.58
CA SER A 66 -12.95 0.94 10.88
C SER A 66 -12.41 -0.45 11.21
N GLY A 67 -12.18 -1.29 10.23
CA GLY A 67 -11.71 -2.67 10.44
C GLY A 67 -10.21 -2.78 10.57
N ASN A 68 -9.48 -2.21 9.63
CA ASN A 68 -8.01 -2.20 9.58
C ASN A 68 -7.39 -3.59 9.66
N ASP A 69 -8.03 -4.58 9.04
CA ASP A 69 -7.60 -5.98 9.13
C ASP A 69 -6.20 -6.18 8.56
N PHE A 70 -5.88 -5.49 7.48
CA PHE A 70 -4.57 -5.57 6.85
C PHE A 70 -3.47 -5.08 7.81
N ALA A 71 -3.67 -3.92 8.42
CA ALA A 71 -2.69 -3.36 9.35
C ALA A 71 -2.49 -4.28 10.56
N ARG A 72 -3.57 -4.81 11.11
CA ARG A 72 -3.52 -5.75 12.25
C ARG A 72 -2.82 -7.04 11.88
N GLY A 73 -3.13 -7.59 10.70
CA GLY A 73 -2.53 -8.82 10.22
C GLY A 73 -1.01 -8.71 10.01
N LEU A 74 -0.53 -7.53 9.66
CA LEU A 74 0.90 -7.27 9.46
C LEU A 74 1.59 -6.73 10.71
N GLY A 75 0.87 -6.46 11.80
CA GLY A 75 1.43 -5.83 12.98
C GLY A 75 1.80 -4.37 12.77
N LEU A 76 1.14 -3.70 11.83
CA LEU A 76 1.34 -2.28 11.56
C LEU A 76 0.53 -1.42 12.54
N PRO A 77 0.98 -0.18 12.81
CA PRO A 77 0.20 0.74 13.61
C PRO A 77 -1.18 1.00 13.01
N THR A 78 -2.20 1.12 13.86
CA THR A 78 -3.56 1.41 13.44
C THR A 78 -3.96 2.86 13.69
N ASP A 79 -3.15 3.63 14.41
CA ASP A 79 -3.37 5.06 14.57
C ASP A 79 -2.51 5.86 13.60
N ILE A 80 -3.03 7.01 13.18
CA ILE A 80 -2.43 7.82 12.11
C ILE A 80 -1.03 8.30 12.49
N HIS A 81 -0.86 8.75 13.72
CA HIS A 81 0.42 9.32 14.17
C HIS A 81 1.54 8.29 14.17
N SER A 82 1.30 7.12 14.76
CA SER A 82 2.30 6.05 14.79
C SER A 82 2.60 5.51 13.40
N ALA A 83 1.58 5.39 12.55
CA ALA A 83 1.77 4.95 11.17
C ALA A 83 2.65 5.93 10.40
N LEU A 84 2.40 7.22 10.54
CA LEU A 84 3.18 8.26 9.88
C LEU A 84 4.63 8.26 10.36
N GLU A 85 4.87 8.15 11.66
CA GLU A 85 6.23 8.08 12.20
C GLU A 85 7.01 6.89 11.65
N GLN A 86 6.38 5.74 11.56
CA GLN A 86 7.03 4.55 11.02
C GLN A 86 7.36 4.69 9.53
N ILE A 87 6.50 5.35 8.76
CA ILE A 87 6.75 5.61 7.34
C ILE A 87 7.92 6.56 7.16
N LEU A 88 8.00 7.61 7.96
CA LEU A 88 9.05 8.62 7.87
C LEU A 88 10.40 8.12 8.36
N SER A 89 10.41 7.21 9.32
CA SER A 89 11.64 6.65 9.92
C SER A 89 11.46 5.15 10.11
N PRO A 90 11.44 4.38 9.01
CA PRO A 90 11.18 2.95 9.12
C PRO A 90 12.33 2.24 9.82
N SER A 91 11.99 1.39 10.79
CA SER A 91 12.95 0.54 11.47
C SER A 91 13.25 -0.74 10.68
N HIS A 92 12.31 -1.18 9.86
CA HIS A 92 12.44 -2.36 9.03
C HIS A 92 11.40 -2.33 7.91
N TYR A 93 11.67 -3.11 6.88
CA TYR A 93 10.76 -3.36 5.76
C TYR A 93 10.32 -4.81 5.79
N THR A 94 9.05 -5.04 5.52
CA THR A 94 8.51 -6.40 5.40
C THR A 94 8.20 -6.66 3.94
N ALA A 95 8.81 -7.70 3.39
CA ALA A 95 8.43 -8.19 2.07
C ALA A 95 7.12 -8.97 2.16
N MET A 96 6.24 -8.76 1.19
CA MET A 96 4.94 -9.41 1.15
C MET A 96 4.75 -10.13 -0.17
N ASN A 97 4.03 -11.24 -0.11
CA ASN A 97 3.62 -11.94 -1.31
C ASN A 97 2.30 -11.38 -1.81
N VAL A 98 2.23 -11.22 -3.13
CA VAL A 98 1.01 -10.79 -3.80
C VAL A 98 0.47 -11.98 -4.56
N GLY A 99 -0.75 -12.37 -4.24
CA GLY A 99 -1.47 -13.40 -4.99
C GLY A 99 -2.21 -12.80 -6.17
N VAL A 100 -2.48 -13.62 -7.16
CA VAL A 100 -3.24 -13.25 -8.35
C VAL A 100 -4.44 -14.17 -8.47
N LEU A 101 -5.60 -13.58 -8.69
CA LEU A 101 -6.84 -14.30 -8.91
C LEU A 101 -7.39 -13.94 -10.30
N ASP A 102 -7.41 -14.91 -11.20
CA ASP A 102 -8.00 -14.76 -12.53
C ASP A 102 -9.34 -15.49 -12.56
N TYR A 103 -10.41 -14.76 -12.84
CA TYR A 103 -11.74 -15.34 -13.00
C TYR A 103 -12.61 -14.46 -13.89
N GLU A 104 -13.44 -15.06 -14.69
CA GLU A 104 -14.41 -14.37 -15.54
C GLU A 104 -13.78 -13.19 -16.33
N ASN A 105 -12.60 -13.38 -16.90
CA ASN A 105 -11.82 -12.34 -17.61
C ASN A 105 -11.38 -11.19 -16.70
N LYS A 106 -11.38 -11.37 -15.39
CA LYS A 106 -10.87 -10.42 -14.42
C LYS A 106 -9.55 -10.88 -13.84
N HIS A 107 -8.66 -9.91 -13.65
CA HIS A 107 -7.36 -10.13 -13.06
C HIS A 107 -7.26 -9.29 -11.80
N ARG A 108 -7.14 -9.94 -10.65
CA ARG A 108 -7.08 -9.27 -9.35
C ARG A 108 -5.91 -9.76 -8.54
N ARG A 109 -5.28 -8.84 -7.84
CA ARG A 109 -4.23 -9.14 -6.88
C ARG A 109 -4.75 -9.05 -5.48
N PHE A 110 -4.18 -9.84 -4.60
CA PHE A 110 -4.46 -9.78 -3.17
C PHE A 110 -3.16 -9.96 -2.40
N VAL A 111 -3.13 -9.42 -1.19
CA VAL A 111 -1.95 -9.49 -0.34
C VAL A 111 -2.22 -10.45 0.79
N ARG A 112 -1.27 -11.33 1.01
CA ARG A 112 -1.30 -12.25 2.13
C ARG A 112 0.07 -12.29 2.77
N LYS A 113 0.10 -12.13 4.10
CA LYS A 113 1.29 -12.35 4.88
C LYS A 113 1.37 -13.83 5.21
N TYR A 114 2.45 -14.47 4.79
CA TYR A 114 2.75 -15.81 5.24
C TYR A 114 3.50 -15.72 6.56
N ARG A 115 2.96 -16.33 7.59
CA ARG A 115 3.73 -16.62 8.78
C ARG A 115 4.25 -18.03 8.59
N TYR A 116 5.55 -18.14 8.43
CA TYR A 116 6.20 -19.42 8.51
C TYR A 116 6.36 -19.78 9.98
N ARG A 117 5.78 -20.89 10.37
CA ARG A 117 6.15 -21.51 11.61
C ARG A 117 7.23 -22.53 11.26
N LEU A 118 8.37 -22.23 11.75
CA LEU A 118 9.45 -23.20 11.72
C LEU A 118 9.25 -24.19 12.88
#